data_0d2cc38af694796a6d74d7d1ef85d2b4
#
_entry.id   0d2cc38af694796a6d74d7d1ef85d2b4
#
_cell.length_a   1.000
_cell.length_b   1.000
_cell.length_c   1.000
_cell.angle_alpha   90.00
_cell.angle_beta   90.00
_cell.angle_gamma   90.00
#
_symmetry.space_group_name_H-M   'P 1'
#
loop_
_entity.id
_entity.type
_entity.pdbx_description
1 polymer ?
#
loop_
_entity_poly.entity_id
_entity_poly.type
_entity_poly.pdbx_seq_one_letter_code
_entity_poly.pdbx_strand_id
1 'polypeptide(L)'
;MPTSGKQDFRVDNASSGDITGSGKNIFFAAVETTRMPMIVTDPNRDDNPIIFANNAFLEMTGYESEEIVGSNCRFLQGPETDRSVVSQVREAIAARREISVELINYRKDGSTFWNALFISPVYNDAGELIYFFASQLDISRRRDAEEGLRQAQKMEALGQLTGGIAHDFNNLLQVMIGYLEVLERTASKPEYDQNRILRCVNNARNAADRAATLTQQLLAFSRKQKLEGRVLNLNGMINGFQELGERTLGHANLRLTLDKALWNCRIDPTQAEVAFLNILINARDALEGRDQPVVHIETKNVTVEDLGSMSYDGLMPGRYVSVAITDNGVGMSDSVSSRVMDPFFTTKDEGKGSGLGLSMVYGFVKQSGGTVRIYSEEGVGTTLRLYFPADDSQVIHSPVKERTNERNGTERVLVVEDRPDVADLARMVLEDYGYVADIALNAREALSRLDGADYDLLFTDLIMPGGMNGVMLAREARRRKPDLKVLLTTGYAESSLERTDAGGSEFDVISKPYVPNELARKVRQVIDGPTGVG
;
A
#
# COMPACT_ATOMS: atom_id res chain seq x y z
N MET A 1 -4.18 -43.37 40.75
CA MET A 1 -4.47 -44.40 39.72
C MET A 1 -5.86 -44.17 39.20
N PRO A 2 -6.04 -43.84 37.94
CA PRO A 2 -7.16 -44.31 37.18
C PRO A 2 -6.67 -45.09 35.97
N THR A 3 -7.41 -46.13 35.69
CA THR A 3 -7.21 -47.22 34.75
C THR A 3 -7.28 -46.74 33.29
N SER A 4 -6.22 -47.08 32.54
CA SER A 4 -6.12 -46.98 31.09
C SER A 4 -7.19 -47.89 30.45
N GLY A 5 -8.22 -47.30 29.85
CA GLY A 5 -9.12 -47.95 28.95
C GLY A 5 -8.51 -48.02 27.54
N LYS A 6 -8.03 -49.21 27.17
CA LYS A 6 -7.71 -49.54 25.79
C LYS A 6 -9.01 -49.61 25.00
N GLN A 7 -9.27 -48.64 24.14
CA GLN A 7 -10.29 -48.76 23.11
C GLN A 7 -9.76 -49.63 21.97
N ASP A 8 -10.31 -50.83 21.81
CA ASP A 8 -10.14 -51.68 20.66
C ASP A 8 -10.93 -51.09 19.48
N PHE A 9 -10.23 -50.47 18.53
CA PHE A 9 -10.80 -50.08 17.25
C PHE A 9 -10.99 -51.33 16.38
N ARG A 10 -12.22 -51.86 16.33
CA ARG A 10 -12.66 -52.84 15.31
C ARG A 10 -12.93 -52.07 14.03
N VAL A 11 -12.06 -52.21 13.04
CA VAL A 11 -12.32 -51.85 11.66
C VAL A 11 -13.09 -52.99 11.01
N ASP A 12 -14.39 -52.80 10.81
CA ASP A 12 -15.20 -53.73 10.03
C ASP A 12 -14.77 -53.74 8.56
N ASN A 13 -14.65 -54.92 8.02
CA ASN A 13 -14.23 -55.28 6.67
C ASN A 13 -14.92 -54.46 5.56
N ALA A 14 -14.13 -53.66 4.84
CA ALA A 14 -14.46 -53.25 3.48
C ALA A 14 -13.29 -53.63 2.56
N SER A 15 -13.64 -54.51 1.67
CA SER A 15 -12.92 -55.17 0.59
C SER A 15 -11.78 -54.44 -0.11
N SER A 16 -10.68 -55.19 -0.22
CA SER A 16 -9.72 -55.36 -1.32
C SER A 16 -8.83 -54.18 -1.75
N GLY A 17 -7.64 -54.24 -1.26
CA GLY A 17 -6.40 -53.69 -1.77
C GLY A 17 -5.28 -54.11 -0.82
N ASP A 18 -4.62 -55.21 -1.11
CA ASP A 18 -3.65 -55.89 -0.26
C ASP A 18 -2.45 -55.01 0.12
N ILE A 19 -2.50 -54.48 1.33
CA ILE A 19 -1.30 -54.28 2.13
C ILE A 19 -1.39 -55.34 3.22
N THR A 20 -0.42 -56.23 3.31
CA THR A 20 -0.39 -57.33 4.27
C THR A 20 -0.71 -56.85 5.67
N GLY A 21 -1.62 -57.55 6.38
CA GLY A 21 -2.25 -57.10 7.63
C GLY A 21 -1.34 -56.67 8.79
N SER A 22 -0.02 -56.95 8.71
CA SER A 22 0.98 -56.50 9.66
C SER A 22 1.52 -55.10 9.34
N GLY A 23 1.63 -54.70 8.06
CA GLY A 23 2.16 -53.39 7.63
C GLY A 23 1.17 -52.24 7.86
N LYS A 24 -0.16 -52.51 7.73
CA LYS A 24 -1.23 -51.53 8.02
C LYS A 24 -1.20 -51.07 9.46
N ASN A 25 -1.08 -51.97 10.41
CA ASN A 25 -1.07 -51.62 11.83
C ASN A 25 0.16 -50.78 12.23
N ILE A 26 1.33 -51.05 11.65
CA ILE A 26 2.55 -50.29 11.95
C ILE A 26 2.50 -48.87 11.37
N PHE A 27 1.98 -48.72 10.13
CA PHE A 27 1.85 -47.41 9.50
C PHE A 27 0.90 -46.49 10.26
N PHE A 28 -0.33 -46.95 10.56
CA PHE A 28 -1.29 -46.14 11.32
C PHE A 28 -0.81 -45.85 12.74
N ALA A 29 -0.16 -46.82 13.41
CA ALA A 29 0.44 -46.59 14.72
C ALA A 29 1.58 -45.54 14.67
N ALA A 30 2.39 -45.55 13.63
CA ALA A 30 3.44 -44.56 13.42
C ALA A 30 2.87 -43.17 13.17
N VAL A 31 1.82 -43.06 12.33
CA VAL A 31 1.15 -41.78 12.04
C VAL A 31 0.41 -41.25 13.27
N GLU A 32 -0.21 -42.16 14.06
CA GLU A 32 -0.93 -41.80 15.30
C GLU A 32 0.00 -41.24 16.37
N THR A 33 1.22 -41.77 16.49
CA THR A 33 2.20 -41.35 17.49
C THR A 33 2.99 -40.11 17.10
N THR A 34 2.90 -39.64 15.85
CA THR A 34 3.59 -38.42 15.43
C THR A 34 2.92 -37.19 15.99
N ARG A 35 3.74 -36.19 16.37
CA ARG A 35 3.27 -34.87 16.81
C ARG A 35 2.83 -33.95 15.67
N MET A 36 3.01 -34.38 14.42
CA MET A 36 2.60 -33.61 13.24
C MET A 36 1.11 -33.91 12.96
N PRO A 37 0.26 -32.88 12.90
CA PRO A 37 -1.14 -33.03 12.52
C PRO A 37 -1.28 -33.62 11.14
N MET A 38 -1.98 -34.76 11.03
CA MET A 38 -2.10 -35.51 9.77
C MET A 38 -3.51 -36.06 9.57
N ILE A 39 -3.94 -36.08 8.30
CA ILE A 39 -5.20 -36.72 7.88
C ILE A 39 -4.95 -37.52 6.62
N VAL A 40 -5.83 -38.49 6.40
CA VAL A 40 -5.93 -39.25 5.15
C VAL A 40 -7.36 -39.10 4.63
N THR A 41 -7.50 -38.81 3.32
CA THR A 41 -8.80 -38.71 2.65
C THR A 41 -8.92 -39.72 1.53
N ASP A 42 -10.14 -40.13 1.20
CA ASP A 42 -10.42 -41.14 0.18
C ASP A 42 -11.07 -40.50 -1.07
N PRO A 43 -10.30 -40.25 -2.14
CA PRO A 43 -10.79 -39.62 -3.36
C PRO A 43 -11.75 -40.52 -4.17
N ASN A 44 -11.87 -41.81 -3.82
CA ASN A 44 -12.79 -42.74 -4.49
C ASN A 44 -14.20 -42.72 -3.88
N ARG A 45 -14.38 -41.96 -2.79
CA ARG A 45 -15.69 -41.69 -2.17
C ARG A 45 -16.20 -40.32 -2.53
N ASP A 46 -17.51 -40.15 -2.47
CA ASP A 46 -18.14 -38.87 -2.71
C ASP A 46 -17.55 -37.79 -1.77
N ASP A 47 -17.17 -36.66 -2.36
CA ASP A 47 -16.64 -35.47 -1.69
C ASP A 47 -15.25 -35.63 -1.02
N ASN A 48 -14.49 -36.71 -1.35
CA ASN A 48 -13.15 -36.96 -0.83
C ASN A 48 -13.08 -36.81 0.72
N PRO A 49 -13.81 -37.64 1.47
CA PRO A 49 -13.95 -37.52 2.91
C PRO A 49 -12.67 -37.92 3.66
N ILE A 50 -12.50 -37.38 4.85
CA ILE A 50 -11.50 -37.83 5.83
C ILE A 50 -11.85 -39.27 6.26
N ILE A 51 -10.90 -40.16 6.13
CA ILE A 51 -11.03 -41.56 6.62
C ILE A 51 -10.17 -41.83 7.85
N PHE A 52 -9.21 -40.97 8.11
CA PHE A 52 -8.31 -41.01 9.27
C PHE A 52 -7.81 -39.64 9.62
N ALA A 53 -7.72 -39.37 10.91
CA ALA A 53 -7.04 -38.19 11.48
C ALA A 53 -6.29 -38.63 12.74
N ASN A 54 -5.05 -38.19 12.93
CA ASN A 54 -4.29 -38.50 14.12
C ASN A 54 -4.63 -37.54 15.29
N ASN A 55 -4.22 -37.92 16.51
CA ASN A 55 -4.49 -37.13 17.71
C ASN A 55 -3.93 -35.70 17.62
N ALA A 56 -2.78 -35.50 17.00
CA ALA A 56 -2.20 -34.17 16.80
C ALA A 56 -3.10 -33.25 15.96
N PHE A 57 -3.81 -33.79 14.97
CA PHE A 57 -4.78 -33.01 14.18
C PHE A 57 -6.02 -32.66 15.00
N LEU A 58 -6.54 -33.61 15.80
CA LEU A 58 -7.69 -33.36 16.67
C LEU A 58 -7.37 -32.29 17.72
N GLU A 59 -6.22 -32.41 18.37
CA GLU A 59 -5.74 -31.41 19.34
C GLU A 59 -5.54 -30.00 18.71
N MET A 60 -4.98 -29.94 17.50
CA MET A 60 -4.75 -28.68 16.79
C MET A 60 -6.06 -27.99 16.40
N THR A 61 -7.07 -28.75 15.96
CA THR A 61 -8.31 -28.20 15.40
C THR A 61 -9.45 -28.11 16.43
N GLY A 62 -9.37 -28.88 17.52
CA GLY A 62 -10.38 -28.94 18.59
C GLY A 62 -11.62 -29.77 18.23
N TYR A 63 -11.60 -30.51 17.15
CA TYR A 63 -12.68 -31.43 16.77
C TYR A 63 -12.42 -32.84 17.29
N GLU A 64 -13.50 -33.57 17.55
CA GLU A 64 -13.44 -34.99 17.88
C GLU A 64 -13.43 -35.85 16.58
N SER A 65 -12.85 -37.06 16.67
CA SER A 65 -12.72 -37.95 15.49
C SER A 65 -14.06 -38.26 14.84
N GLU A 66 -15.10 -38.50 15.66
CA GLU A 66 -16.46 -38.84 15.22
C GLU A 66 -17.13 -37.69 14.45
N GLU A 67 -16.70 -36.46 14.65
CA GLU A 67 -17.26 -35.26 14.00
C GLU A 67 -16.67 -35.04 12.61
N ILE A 68 -15.42 -35.46 12.37
CA ILE A 68 -14.68 -35.13 11.16
C ILE A 68 -14.52 -36.32 10.19
N VAL A 69 -14.49 -37.55 10.69
CA VAL A 69 -14.43 -38.75 9.84
C VAL A 69 -15.69 -38.82 9.00
N GLY A 70 -15.54 -38.95 7.69
CA GLY A 70 -16.64 -38.91 6.72
C GLY A 70 -16.94 -37.53 6.18
N SER A 71 -16.32 -36.46 6.71
CA SER A 71 -16.47 -35.08 6.25
C SER A 71 -15.28 -34.64 5.38
N ASN A 72 -15.49 -33.63 4.51
CA ASN A 72 -14.42 -33.03 3.74
C ASN A 72 -13.74 -31.91 4.56
N CYS A 73 -12.41 -31.78 4.44
CA CYS A 73 -11.59 -30.80 5.20
C CYS A 73 -12.02 -29.33 5.06
N ARG A 74 -12.93 -29.00 4.14
CA ARG A 74 -13.39 -27.62 3.96
C ARG A 74 -14.12 -27.04 5.16
N PHE A 75 -14.48 -27.83 6.17
CA PHE A 75 -15.06 -27.35 7.43
C PHE A 75 -14.10 -26.43 8.20
N LEU A 76 -12.79 -26.53 7.93
CA LEU A 76 -11.80 -25.61 8.49
C LEU A 76 -11.76 -24.24 7.79
N GLN A 77 -12.49 -24.05 6.69
CA GLN A 77 -12.52 -22.78 5.95
C GLN A 77 -13.56 -21.82 6.52
N GLY A 78 -13.29 -20.51 6.40
CA GLY A 78 -14.19 -19.47 6.89
C GLY A 78 -14.05 -18.16 6.09
N PRO A 79 -14.62 -17.05 6.60
CA PRO A 79 -14.64 -15.77 5.90
C PRO A 79 -13.27 -15.23 5.49
N GLU A 80 -12.25 -15.41 6.31
CA GLU A 80 -10.89 -14.91 6.06
C GLU A 80 -10.02 -15.89 5.25
N THR A 81 -10.54 -17.10 4.92
CA THR A 81 -9.79 -18.06 4.10
C THR A 81 -9.69 -17.57 2.66
N ASP A 82 -8.47 -17.45 2.14
CA ASP A 82 -8.22 -16.98 0.76
C ASP A 82 -8.79 -17.97 -0.28
N ARG A 83 -9.78 -17.49 -1.03
CA ARG A 83 -10.47 -18.29 -2.06
C ARG A 83 -9.56 -18.65 -3.24
N SER A 84 -8.54 -17.86 -3.53
CA SER A 84 -7.58 -18.17 -4.59
C SER A 84 -6.71 -19.37 -4.22
N VAL A 85 -6.25 -19.43 -2.96
CA VAL A 85 -5.48 -20.55 -2.42
C VAL A 85 -6.35 -21.82 -2.37
N VAL A 86 -7.62 -21.70 -1.96
CA VAL A 86 -8.59 -22.82 -1.99
C VAL A 86 -8.77 -23.36 -3.41
N SER A 87 -8.81 -22.48 -4.43
CA SER A 87 -8.88 -22.91 -5.84
C SER A 87 -7.65 -23.69 -6.27
N GLN A 88 -6.45 -23.23 -5.89
CA GLN A 88 -5.19 -23.93 -6.17
C GLN A 88 -5.18 -25.34 -5.55
N VAL A 89 -5.64 -25.47 -4.30
CA VAL A 89 -5.77 -26.78 -3.63
C VAL A 89 -6.73 -27.69 -4.40
N ARG A 90 -7.90 -27.18 -4.80
CA ARG A 90 -8.89 -27.94 -5.58
C ARG A 90 -8.33 -28.42 -6.92
N GLU A 91 -7.63 -27.54 -7.63
CA GLU A 91 -7.00 -27.85 -8.92
C GLU A 91 -5.90 -28.90 -8.77
N ALA A 92 -5.06 -28.81 -7.72
CA ALA A 92 -4.02 -29.78 -7.45
C ALA A 92 -4.58 -31.17 -7.14
N ILE A 93 -5.63 -31.24 -6.30
CA ILE A 93 -6.33 -32.50 -5.99
C ILE A 93 -6.95 -33.11 -7.27
N ALA A 94 -7.64 -32.29 -8.09
CA ALA A 94 -8.23 -32.76 -9.36
C ALA A 94 -7.17 -33.25 -10.35
N ALA A 95 -6.01 -32.60 -10.39
CA ALA A 95 -4.87 -32.98 -11.23
C ALA A 95 -4.01 -34.08 -10.61
N ARG A 96 -4.35 -34.60 -9.43
CA ARG A 96 -3.61 -35.63 -8.68
C ARG A 96 -2.14 -35.26 -8.46
N ARG A 97 -1.89 -33.98 -8.13
CA ARG A 97 -0.55 -33.43 -7.87
C ARG A 97 -0.40 -33.08 -6.40
N GLU A 98 0.86 -33.14 -5.94
CA GLU A 98 1.20 -32.57 -4.64
C GLU A 98 1.04 -31.06 -4.63
N ILE A 99 0.74 -30.50 -3.46
CA ILE A 99 0.66 -29.07 -3.25
C ILE A 99 1.09 -28.69 -1.82
N SER A 100 1.75 -27.55 -1.72
CA SER A 100 2.13 -26.91 -0.46
C SER A 100 1.62 -25.46 -0.48
N VAL A 101 0.77 -25.11 0.49
CA VAL A 101 0.17 -23.78 0.60
C VAL A 101 0.05 -23.35 2.06
N GLU A 102 -0.03 -22.05 2.28
CA GLU A 102 -0.38 -21.47 3.58
C GLU A 102 -1.72 -20.75 3.47
N LEU A 103 -2.63 -21.03 4.40
CA LEU A 103 -3.95 -20.40 4.41
C LEU A 103 -4.48 -20.25 5.84
N ILE A 104 -5.43 -19.31 6.04
CA ILE A 104 -6.14 -19.17 7.31
C ILE A 104 -7.22 -20.25 7.39
N ASN A 105 -7.21 -21.01 8.48
CA ASN A 105 -8.23 -21.96 8.87
C ASN A 105 -8.86 -21.59 10.22
N TYR A 106 -9.96 -22.24 10.53
CA TYR A 106 -10.77 -22.02 11.74
C TYR A 106 -10.82 -23.29 12.57
N ARG A 107 -10.62 -23.17 13.89
CA ARG A 107 -10.83 -24.24 14.85
C ARG A 107 -12.31 -24.36 15.18
N LYS A 108 -12.67 -25.41 15.90
CA LYS A 108 -14.04 -25.65 16.38
C LYS A 108 -14.59 -24.50 17.25
N ASP A 109 -13.74 -23.84 18.02
CA ASP A 109 -14.11 -22.69 18.86
C ASP A 109 -14.26 -21.37 18.10
N GLY A 110 -14.05 -21.38 16.79
CA GLY A 110 -14.11 -20.20 15.91
C GLY A 110 -12.81 -19.39 15.86
N SER A 111 -11.78 -19.74 16.61
CA SER A 111 -10.47 -19.10 16.52
C SER A 111 -9.77 -19.41 15.20
N THR A 112 -9.04 -18.45 14.66
CA THR A 112 -8.28 -18.61 13.44
C THR A 112 -6.86 -19.10 13.71
N PHE A 113 -6.27 -19.80 12.75
CA PHE A 113 -4.85 -20.13 12.75
C PHE A 113 -4.30 -20.17 11.31
N TRP A 114 -3.04 -19.86 11.18
CA TRP A 114 -2.31 -20.01 9.93
C TRP A 114 -1.88 -21.45 9.77
N ASN A 115 -2.41 -22.11 8.76
CA ASN A 115 -2.15 -23.51 8.43
C ASN A 115 -1.20 -23.62 7.24
N ALA A 116 0.00 -24.16 7.47
CA ALA A 116 0.85 -24.66 6.40
C ALA A 116 0.37 -26.07 6.04
N LEU A 117 -0.27 -26.19 4.88
CA LEU A 117 -0.95 -27.40 4.39
C LEU A 117 -0.12 -28.04 3.27
N PHE A 118 0.24 -29.31 3.46
CA PHE A 118 0.92 -30.14 2.47
C PHE A 118 0.02 -31.32 2.11
N ILE A 119 -0.30 -31.50 0.83
CA ILE A 119 -1.13 -32.58 0.34
C ILE A 119 -0.33 -33.38 -0.69
N SER A 120 -0.33 -34.70 -0.56
CA SER A 120 0.33 -35.60 -1.50
C SER A 120 -0.60 -36.77 -1.88
N PRO A 121 -0.68 -37.12 -3.17
CA PRO A 121 -1.41 -38.33 -3.61
C PRO A 121 -0.64 -39.58 -3.22
N VAL A 122 -1.38 -40.62 -2.82
CA VAL A 122 -0.84 -41.93 -2.46
C VAL A 122 -1.38 -42.96 -3.48
N TYR A 123 -0.47 -43.70 -4.10
CA TYR A 123 -0.78 -44.67 -5.13
C TYR A 123 -0.51 -46.11 -4.64
N ASN A 124 -1.24 -47.07 -5.17
CA ASN A 124 -0.94 -48.49 -4.99
C ASN A 124 0.16 -48.98 -5.95
N ASP A 125 0.58 -50.24 -5.83
CA ASP A 125 1.60 -50.84 -6.68
C ASP A 125 1.21 -50.91 -8.18
N ALA A 126 -0.08 -50.81 -8.49
CA ALA A 126 -0.61 -50.74 -9.86
C ALA A 126 -0.62 -49.31 -10.43
N GLY A 127 -0.20 -48.31 -9.64
CA GLY A 127 -0.20 -46.89 -10.04
C GLY A 127 -1.57 -46.23 -9.97
N GLU A 128 -2.54 -46.80 -9.27
CA GLU A 128 -3.86 -46.23 -9.07
C GLU A 128 -3.88 -45.38 -7.80
N LEU A 129 -4.51 -44.19 -7.87
CA LEU A 129 -4.69 -43.32 -6.72
C LEU A 129 -5.63 -43.96 -5.70
N ILE A 130 -5.12 -44.18 -4.49
CA ILE A 130 -5.90 -44.78 -3.40
C ILE A 130 -6.33 -43.76 -2.35
N TYR A 131 -5.45 -42.82 -1.99
CA TYR A 131 -5.70 -41.83 -0.95
C TYR A 131 -5.00 -40.50 -1.26
N PHE A 132 -5.41 -39.42 -0.56
CA PHE A 132 -4.58 -38.27 -0.33
C PHE A 132 -4.13 -38.28 1.13
N PHE A 133 -2.84 -38.04 1.32
CA PHE A 133 -2.22 -37.77 2.62
C PHE A 133 -2.03 -36.28 2.78
N ALA A 134 -2.48 -35.70 3.89
CA ALA A 134 -2.24 -34.30 4.19
C ALA A 134 -1.60 -34.12 5.56
N SER A 135 -0.49 -33.41 5.61
CA SER A 135 0.09 -32.91 6.86
C SER A 135 -0.16 -31.41 7.00
N GLN A 136 -0.33 -30.97 8.23
CA GLN A 136 -0.68 -29.61 8.56
C GLN A 136 0.20 -29.11 9.69
N LEU A 137 0.49 -27.81 9.68
CA LEU A 137 1.29 -27.20 10.74
C LEU A 137 0.70 -25.83 11.08
N ASP A 138 0.37 -25.62 12.36
CA ASP A 138 0.04 -24.29 12.85
C ASP A 138 1.30 -23.44 12.95
N ILE A 139 1.41 -22.49 12.02
CA ILE A 139 2.53 -21.55 11.94
C ILE A 139 2.21 -20.17 12.53
N SER A 140 1.06 -20.02 13.23
CA SER A 140 0.62 -18.73 13.78
C SER A 140 1.66 -18.13 14.72
N ARG A 141 2.17 -18.92 15.69
CA ARG A 141 3.21 -18.45 16.63
C ARG A 141 4.49 -18.00 15.92
N ARG A 142 4.89 -18.72 14.87
CA ARG A 142 6.07 -18.35 14.10
C ARG A 142 5.85 -17.02 13.37
N ARG A 143 4.69 -16.85 12.70
CA ARG A 143 4.32 -15.61 12.01
C ARG A 143 4.20 -14.43 12.98
N ASP A 144 3.58 -14.64 14.13
CA ASP A 144 3.47 -13.63 15.19
C ASP A 144 4.84 -13.19 15.72
N ALA A 145 5.76 -14.15 15.92
CA ALA A 145 7.13 -13.85 16.36
C ALA A 145 7.93 -13.12 15.27
N GLU A 146 7.84 -13.54 14.01
CA GLU A 146 8.48 -12.88 12.86
C GLU A 146 7.95 -11.45 12.70
N GLU A 147 6.62 -11.26 12.79
CA GLU A 147 6.00 -9.94 12.73
C GLU A 147 6.37 -9.07 13.94
N GLY A 148 6.40 -9.66 15.16
CA GLY A 148 6.84 -8.97 16.37
C GLY A 148 8.30 -8.53 16.29
N LEU A 149 9.20 -9.38 15.79
CA LEU A 149 10.59 -9.02 15.56
C LEU A 149 10.71 -7.90 14.52
N ARG A 150 10.00 -8.02 13.41
CA ARG A 150 9.96 -6.98 12.37
C ARG A 150 9.44 -5.65 12.91
N GLN A 151 8.42 -5.69 13.79
CA GLN A 151 7.88 -4.50 14.41
C GLN A 151 8.85 -3.90 15.44
N ALA A 152 9.54 -4.74 16.23
CA ALA A 152 10.55 -4.30 17.17
C ALA A 152 11.75 -3.64 16.46
N GLN A 153 12.25 -4.25 15.39
CA GLN A 153 13.31 -3.68 14.55
C GLN A 153 12.88 -2.33 13.93
N LYS A 154 11.62 -2.24 13.47
CA LYS A 154 11.04 -1.00 12.96
C LYS A 154 10.97 0.08 14.05
N MET A 155 10.61 -0.29 15.28
CA MET A 155 10.50 0.63 16.41
C MET A 155 11.89 1.09 16.91
N GLU A 156 12.86 0.18 16.96
CA GLU A 156 14.25 0.52 17.27
C GLU A 156 14.84 1.49 16.26
N ALA A 157 14.65 1.22 14.97
CA ALA A 157 15.02 2.11 13.89
C ALA A 157 14.34 3.48 14.01
N LEU A 158 13.04 3.53 14.35
CA LEU A 158 12.31 4.77 14.60
C LEU A 158 12.89 5.53 15.80
N GLY A 159 13.27 4.82 16.87
CA GLY A 159 13.89 5.41 18.08
C GLY A 159 15.23 6.09 17.75
N GLN A 160 16.10 5.42 17.01
CA GLN A 160 17.39 5.99 16.58
C GLN A 160 17.20 7.18 15.62
N LEU A 161 16.18 7.15 14.78
CA LEU A 161 15.85 8.23 13.85
C LEU A 161 15.20 9.44 14.50
N THR A 162 14.49 9.28 15.62
CA THR A 162 13.75 10.38 16.26
C THR A 162 14.67 11.55 16.59
N GLY A 163 15.92 11.28 17.01
CA GLY A 163 16.93 12.31 17.26
C GLY A 163 17.38 13.02 15.98
N GLY A 164 17.70 12.29 14.93
CA GLY A 164 18.14 12.85 13.65
C GLY A 164 17.03 13.63 12.94
N ILE A 165 15.83 13.08 12.93
CA ILE A 165 14.66 13.72 12.32
C ILE A 165 14.27 15.00 13.05
N ALA A 166 14.23 14.98 14.39
CA ALA A 166 13.95 16.18 15.17
C ALA A 166 14.99 17.28 14.90
N HIS A 167 16.24 16.90 14.75
CA HIS A 167 17.32 17.81 14.37
C HIS A 167 17.10 18.40 12.98
N ASP A 168 16.81 17.56 11.96
CA ASP A 168 16.60 18.01 10.59
C ASP A 168 15.33 18.88 10.46
N PHE A 169 14.26 18.50 11.14
CA PHE A 169 13.04 19.29 11.20
C PHE A 169 13.29 20.67 11.85
N ASN A 170 14.04 20.71 12.96
CA ASN A 170 14.41 21.95 13.62
C ASN A 170 15.29 22.84 12.73
N ASN A 171 16.22 22.26 11.96
CA ASN A 171 17.02 22.99 10.99
C ASN A 171 16.16 23.63 9.90
N LEU A 172 15.17 22.89 9.36
CA LEU A 172 14.23 23.43 8.37
C LEU A 172 13.38 24.55 8.96
N LEU A 173 12.87 24.40 10.19
CA LEU A 173 12.16 25.46 10.91
C LEU A 173 13.03 26.70 11.14
N GLN A 174 14.29 26.51 11.56
CA GLN A 174 15.22 27.59 11.77
C GLN A 174 15.49 28.40 10.48
N VAL A 175 15.63 27.71 9.35
CA VAL A 175 15.80 28.35 8.03
C VAL A 175 14.55 29.14 7.65
N MET A 176 13.33 28.55 7.83
CA MET A 176 12.08 29.24 7.56
C MET A 176 11.92 30.49 8.40
N ILE A 177 12.06 30.38 9.72
CA ILE A 177 11.95 31.51 10.66
C ILE A 177 12.97 32.59 10.31
N GLY A 178 14.23 32.21 10.08
CA GLY A 178 15.30 33.19 9.75
C GLY A 178 15.00 33.96 8.47
N TYR A 179 14.52 33.34 7.41
CA TYR A 179 14.15 34.04 6.18
C TYR A 179 12.88 34.88 6.34
N LEU A 180 11.91 34.48 7.14
CA LEU A 180 10.73 35.28 7.46
C LEU A 180 11.08 36.51 8.27
N GLU A 181 11.97 36.41 9.26
CA GLU A 181 12.49 37.59 10.00
C GLU A 181 13.24 38.58 9.11
N VAL A 182 14.11 38.06 8.20
CA VAL A 182 14.80 38.91 7.23
C VAL A 182 13.82 39.59 6.27
N LEU A 183 12.77 38.85 5.85
CA LEU A 183 11.69 39.37 5.02
C LEU A 183 10.97 40.53 5.72
N GLU A 184 10.51 40.33 6.96
CA GLU A 184 9.83 41.34 7.77
C GLU A 184 10.67 42.62 7.90
N ARG A 185 11.96 42.48 8.30
CA ARG A 185 12.91 43.62 8.40
C ARG A 185 13.16 44.31 7.06
N THR A 186 13.10 43.57 5.95
CA THR A 186 13.35 44.16 4.63
C THR A 186 12.12 44.89 4.13
N ALA A 187 10.92 44.30 4.31
CA ALA A 187 9.64 44.90 3.91
C ALA A 187 9.27 46.15 4.73
N SER A 188 9.75 46.26 5.99
CA SER A 188 9.50 47.40 6.86
C SER A 188 10.35 48.64 6.51
N LYS A 189 11.26 48.59 5.53
CA LYS A 189 12.09 49.73 5.10
C LYS A 189 11.36 50.57 4.05
N PRO A 190 11.52 51.90 4.04
CA PRO A 190 10.92 52.79 3.03
C PRO A 190 11.39 52.46 1.59
N GLU A 191 12.64 52.08 1.45
CA GLU A 191 13.21 51.54 0.21
C GLU A 191 13.57 50.07 0.43
N TYR A 192 12.84 49.16 -0.19
CA TYR A 192 13.09 47.72 -0.08
C TYR A 192 13.57 47.11 -1.40
N ASP A 193 14.52 46.19 -1.29
CA ASP A 193 15.03 45.41 -2.42
C ASP A 193 14.06 44.25 -2.72
N GLN A 194 13.28 44.39 -3.79
CA GLN A 194 12.31 43.38 -4.24
C GLN A 194 12.97 42.01 -4.52
N ASN A 195 14.20 42.00 -5.08
CA ASN A 195 14.92 40.75 -5.34
C ASN A 195 15.32 40.04 -4.06
N ARG A 196 15.65 40.82 -3.01
CA ARG A 196 15.93 40.26 -1.68
C ARG A 196 14.68 39.66 -1.03
N ILE A 197 13.54 40.36 -1.15
CA ILE A 197 12.23 39.84 -0.69
C ILE A 197 11.92 38.52 -1.38
N LEU A 198 11.98 38.47 -2.72
CA LEU A 198 11.70 37.26 -3.49
C LEU A 198 12.64 36.09 -3.12
N ARG A 199 13.92 36.37 -2.88
CA ARG A 199 14.88 35.36 -2.41
C ARG A 199 14.50 34.81 -1.04
N CYS A 200 14.11 35.67 -0.09
CA CYS A 200 13.68 35.25 1.24
C CYS A 200 12.43 34.34 1.15
N VAL A 201 11.42 34.77 0.38
CA VAL A 201 10.19 33.99 0.16
C VAL A 201 10.50 32.62 -0.45
N ASN A 202 11.32 32.58 -1.51
CA ASN A 202 11.66 31.32 -2.17
C ASN A 202 12.43 30.36 -1.26
N ASN A 203 13.37 30.88 -0.46
CA ASN A 203 14.14 30.06 0.46
C ASN A 203 13.29 29.53 1.63
N ALA A 204 12.40 30.35 2.18
CA ALA A 204 11.46 29.92 3.21
C ALA A 204 10.51 28.84 2.67
N ARG A 205 9.98 29.02 1.45
CA ARG A 205 9.13 28.04 0.77
C ARG A 205 9.87 26.72 0.52
N ASN A 206 11.09 26.77 0.00
CA ASN A 206 11.90 25.57 -0.23
C ASN A 206 12.16 24.78 1.07
N ALA A 207 12.36 25.48 2.20
CA ALA A 207 12.50 24.83 3.50
C ALA A 207 11.19 24.18 3.97
N ALA A 208 10.04 24.83 3.74
CA ALA A 208 8.72 24.28 4.03
C ALA A 208 8.41 23.02 3.18
N ASP A 209 8.73 23.06 1.89
CA ASP A 209 8.54 21.91 0.97
C ASP A 209 9.39 20.71 1.41
N ARG A 210 10.62 20.94 1.85
CA ARG A 210 11.49 19.88 2.42
C ARG A 210 10.92 19.33 3.72
N ALA A 211 10.38 20.16 4.61
CA ALA A 211 9.75 19.70 5.84
C ALA A 211 8.50 18.86 5.56
N ALA A 212 7.67 19.24 4.60
CA ALA A 212 6.53 18.46 4.14
C ALA A 212 6.96 17.09 3.60
N THR A 213 8.01 17.06 2.76
CA THR A 213 8.58 15.81 2.22
C THR A 213 9.10 14.91 3.34
N LEU A 214 9.82 15.44 4.33
CA LEU A 214 10.31 14.69 5.49
C LEU A 214 9.16 14.09 6.30
N THR A 215 8.09 14.86 6.52
CA THR A 215 6.89 14.39 7.22
C THR A 215 6.21 13.24 6.45
N GLN A 216 6.11 13.32 5.12
CA GLN A 216 5.57 12.25 4.27
C GLN A 216 6.40 10.98 4.38
N GLN A 217 7.72 11.10 4.33
CA GLN A 217 8.65 9.96 4.48
C GLN A 217 8.49 9.26 5.83
N LEU A 218 8.30 10.03 6.91
CA LEU A 218 8.07 9.50 8.25
C LEU A 218 6.74 8.74 8.37
N LEU A 219 5.69 9.31 7.83
CA LEU A 219 4.36 8.70 7.84
C LEU A 219 4.32 7.41 7.02
N ALA A 220 4.99 7.38 5.87
CA ALA A 220 5.13 6.18 5.04
C ALA A 220 5.87 5.05 5.79
N PHE A 221 6.90 5.40 6.60
CA PHE A 221 7.63 4.43 7.41
C PHE A 221 6.85 3.93 8.63
N SER A 222 6.09 4.80 9.31
CA SER A 222 5.40 4.50 10.58
C SER A 222 4.25 3.50 10.45
N ARG A 223 3.61 3.36 9.29
CA ARG A 223 2.31 2.68 9.15
C ARG A 223 2.39 1.23 8.70
N LYS A 224 1.49 0.38 9.27
CA LYS A 224 0.88 -0.79 8.61
C LYS A 224 -0.14 -0.27 7.58
N GLN A 225 0.31 0.23 6.44
CA GLN A 225 -0.63 0.64 5.40
C GLN A 225 -1.14 -0.61 4.68
N LYS A 226 -2.43 -0.93 4.81
CA LYS A 226 -3.12 -1.72 3.79
C LYS A 226 -3.05 -0.90 2.50
N LEU A 227 -2.34 -1.41 1.49
CA LEU A 227 -2.33 -0.80 0.16
C LEU A 227 -3.76 -0.78 -0.39
N GLU A 228 -4.26 0.37 -0.74
CA GLU A 228 -5.47 0.50 -1.55
C GLU A 228 -5.11 0.34 -3.03
N GLY A 229 -4.80 -0.89 -3.43
CA GLY A 229 -4.48 -1.18 -4.82
C GLY A 229 -5.66 -0.89 -5.75
N ARG A 230 -5.51 0.09 -6.63
CA ARG A 230 -6.46 0.41 -7.70
C ARG A 230 -5.89 -0.02 -9.04
N VAL A 231 -6.76 -0.48 -9.94
CA VAL A 231 -6.36 -0.77 -11.31
C VAL A 231 -6.16 0.55 -12.03
N LEU A 232 -4.94 0.78 -12.50
CA LEU A 232 -4.57 2.00 -13.22
C LEU A 232 -3.57 1.71 -14.35
N ASN A 233 -3.49 2.67 -15.27
CA ASN A 233 -2.46 2.69 -16.30
C ASN A 233 -1.32 3.62 -15.87
N LEU A 234 -0.11 3.06 -15.75
CA LEU A 234 1.06 3.81 -15.28
C LEU A 234 1.45 4.98 -16.18
N ASN A 235 1.18 4.91 -17.50
CA ASN A 235 1.45 6.03 -18.39
C ASN A 235 0.64 7.27 -18.01
N GLY A 236 -0.63 7.10 -17.61
CA GLY A 236 -1.46 8.21 -17.16
C GLY A 236 -0.89 8.89 -15.91
N MET A 237 -0.43 8.08 -14.96
CA MET A 237 0.21 8.58 -13.75
C MET A 237 1.55 9.29 -14.04
N ILE A 238 2.43 8.69 -14.84
CA ILE A 238 3.74 9.26 -15.20
C ILE A 238 3.56 10.60 -15.94
N ASN A 239 2.60 10.70 -16.86
CA ASN A 239 2.30 11.95 -17.56
C ASN A 239 1.79 13.03 -16.59
N GLY A 240 0.92 12.67 -15.64
CA GLY A 240 0.45 13.60 -14.59
C GLY A 240 1.57 14.06 -13.64
N PHE A 241 2.59 13.23 -13.47
CA PHE A 241 3.74 13.49 -12.60
C PHE A 241 4.88 14.25 -13.29
N GLN A 242 4.84 14.42 -14.62
CA GLN A 242 5.93 14.99 -15.42
C GLN A 242 6.38 16.37 -14.92
N GLU A 243 5.46 17.29 -14.68
CA GLU A 243 5.78 18.66 -14.23
C GLU A 243 6.49 18.67 -12.86
N LEU A 244 6.03 17.83 -11.93
CA LEU A 244 6.66 17.66 -10.62
C LEU A 244 8.04 17.01 -10.77
N GLY A 245 8.18 16.04 -11.66
CA GLY A 245 9.45 15.38 -11.99
C GLY A 245 10.48 16.36 -12.53
N GLU A 246 10.12 17.20 -13.50
CA GLU A 246 10.98 18.24 -14.05
C GLU A 246 11.42 19.26 -13.01
N ARG A 247 10.51 19.70 -12.13
CA ARG A 247 10.84 20.56 -10.99
C ARG A 247 11.84 19.89 -10.02
N THR A 248 11.62 18.61 -9.73
CA THR A 248 12.47 17.84 -8.79
C THR A 248 13.88 17.69 -9.34
N LEU A 249 14.00 17.43 -10.63
CA LEU A 249 15.29 17.25 -11.32
C LEU A 249 16.03 18.56 -11.57
N GLY A 250 15.34 19.70 -11.61
CA GLY A 250 15.92 21.04 -11.78
C GLY A 250 16.59 21.21 -13.15
N HIS A 251 17.91 21.02 -13.21
CA HIS A 251 18.68 21.21 -14.46
C HIS A 251 18.79 19.96 -15.35
N ALA A 252 18.35 18.78 -14.86
CA ALA A 252 18.42 17.55 -15.63
C ALA A 252 17.24 17.42 -16.59
N ASN A 253 17.51 16.88 -17.77
CA ASN A 253 16.49 16.67 -18.80
C ASN A 253 15.71 15.38 -18.53
N LEU A 254 14.40 15.49 -18.37
CA LEU A 254 13.51 14.34 -18.24
C LEU A 254 13.04 13.88 -19.63
N ARG A 255 13.31 12.61 -19.97
CA ARG A 255 12.85 11.97 -21.21
C ARG A 255 11.86 10.86 -20.88
N LEU A 256 10.75 10.82 -21.62
CA LEU A 256 9.72 9.80 -21.46
C LEU A 256 9.64 8.95 -22.75
N THR A 257 9.69 7.62 -22.60
CA THR A 257 9.42 6.64 -23.65
C THR A 257 8.35 5.69 -23.16
N LEU A 258 7.09 6.00 -23.42
CA LEU A 258 5.94 5.31 -22.88
C LEU A 258 5.31 4.39 -23.94
N ASP A 259 5.18 3.10 -23.62
CA ASP A 259 4.51 2.11 -24.49
C ASP A 259 3.01 2.46 -24.61
N LYS A 260 2.56 2.75 -25.84
CA LYS A 260 1.17 3.14 -26.10
C LYS A 260 0.14 2.05 -25.76
N ALA A 261 0.56 0.79 -25.76
CA ALA A 261 -0.28 -0.38 -25.46
C ALA A 261 0.01 -0.95 -24.05
N LEU A 262 0.48 -0.11 -23.13
CA LEU A 262 0.82 -0.54 -21.78
C LEU A 262 -0.40 -1.15 -21.07
N TRP A 263 -0.20 -2.33 -20.49
CA TRP A 263 -1.22 -3.00 -19.68
C TRP A 263 -1.51 -2.22 -18.40
N ASN A 264 -2.63 -2.53 -17.76
CA ASN A 264 -2.94 -1.99 -16.45
C ASN A 264 -2.25 -2.83 -15.36
N CYS A 265 -2.08 -2.23 -14.20
CA CYS A 265 -1.62 -2.92 -12.99
C CYS A 265 -2.42 -2.44 -11.77
N ARG A 266 -2.41 -3.25 -10.71
CA ARG A 266 -3.09 -2.93 -9.46
C ARG A 266 -2.08 -2.45 -8.42
N ILE A 267 -2.02 -1.14 -8.21
CA ILE A 267 -1.11 -0.49 -7.25
C ILE A 267 -1.82 0.66 -6.54
N ASP A 268 -1.24 1.11 -5.44
CA ASP A 268 -1.67 2.33 -4.74
C ASP A 268 -1.06 3.55 -5.45
N PRO A 269 -1.87 4.47 -6.04
CA PRO A 269 -1.36 5.62 -6.78
C PRO A 269 -0.48 6.54 -5.94
N THR A 270 -0.87 6.79 -4.69
CA THR A 270 -0.15 7.70 -3.78
C THR A 270 1.22 7.15 -3.42
N GLN A 271 1.29 5.85 -3.13
CA GLN A 271 2.56 5.19 -2.85
C GLN A 271 3.47 5.13 -4.10
N ALA A 272 2.88 4.96 -5.28
CA ALA A 272 3.61 4.99 -6.53
C ALA A 272 4.23 6.38 -6.78
N GLU A 273 3.48 7.47 -6.57
CA GLU A 273 4.01 8.83 -6.67
C GLU A 273 5.17 9.07 -5.71
N VAL A 274 5.04 8.66 -4.45
CA VAL A 274 6.12 8.75 -3.45
C VAL A 274 7.34 7.94 -3.87
N ALA A 275 7.14 6.73 -4.41
CA ALA A 275 8.24 5.89 -4.89
C ALA A 275 8.97 6.54 -6.08
N PHE A 276 8.23 7.06 -7.07
CA PHE A 276 8.85 7.78 -8.20
C PHE A 276 9.58 9.03 -7.76
N LEU A 277 9.02 9.81 -6.85
CA LEU A 277 9.67 11.00 -6.30
C LEU A 277 11.00 10.64 -5.62
N ASN A 278 11.03 9.59 -4.80
CA ASN A 278 12.26 9.12 -4.16
C ASN A 278 13.33 8.70 -5.17
N ILE A 279 12.94 8.03 -6.26
CA ILE A 279 13.86 7.64 -7.32
C ILE A 279 14.42 8.89 -8.03
N LEU A 280 13.56 9.87 -8.36
CA LEU A 280 13.99 11.10 -9.02
C LEU A 280 14.90 11.98 -8.15
N ILE A 281 14.65 12.04 -6.84
CA ILE A 281 15.54 12.72 -5.89
C ILE A 281 16.91 12.07 -5.86
N ASN A 282 16.98 10.73 -5.82
CA ASN A 282 18.25 10.03 -5.86
C ASN A 282 18.97 10.21 -7.20
N ALA A 283 18.24 10.18 -8.31
CA ALA A 283 18.80 10.46 -9.64
C ALA A 283 19.36 11.89 -9.71
N ARG A 284 18.63 12.91 -9.24
CA ARG A 284 19.09 14.30 -9.19
C ARG A 284 20.42 14.42 -8.43
N ASP A 285 20.50 13.81 -7.25
CA ASP A 285 21.70 13.88 -6.41
C ASP A 285 22.89 13.17 -7.09
N ALA A 286 22.65 12.06 -7.82
CA ALA A 286 23.67 11.36 -8.59
C ALA A 286 24.12 12.11 -9.85
N LEU A 287 23.31 13.07 -10.33
CA LEU A 287 23.58 13.87 -11.51
C LEU A 287 24.34 15.17 -11.21
N GLU A 288 24.56 15.49 -9.92
CA GLU A 288 25.27 16.72 -9.52
C GLU A 288 26.69 16.74 -10.13
N GLY A 289 27.02 17.82 -10.84
CA GLY A 289 28.30 18.00 -11.51
C GLY A 289 28.50 17.24 -12.81
N ARG A 290 27.45 16.60 -13.36
CA ARG A 290 27.50 15.93 -14.66
C ARG A 290 27.27 16.88 -15.82
N ASP A 291 27.99 16.67 -16.91
CA ASP A 291 27.70 17.30 -18.20
C ASP A 291 26.45 16.65 -18.82
N GLN A 292 25.47 17.47 -19.24
CA GLN A 292 24.22 17.02 -19.87
C GLN A 292 23.47 15.97 -19.02
N PRO A 293 23.03 16.34 -17.80
CA PRO A 293 22.30 15.41 -16.92
C PRO A 293 20.95 15.01 -17.54
N VAL A 294 20.68 13.72 -17.61
CA VAL A 294 19.45 13.14 -18.20
C VAL A 294 18.89 12.07 -17.28
N VAL A 295 17.57 12.12 -17.11
CA VAL A 295 16.79 11.00 -16.55
C VAL A 295 15.82 10.52 -17.62
N HIS A 296 15.80 9.22 -17.87
CA HIS A 296 14.94 8.58 -18.85
C HIS A 296 13.98 7.62 -18.15
N ILE A 297 12.67 7.80 -18.35
CA ILE A 297 11.63 6.89 -17.89
C ILE A 297 11.08 6.12 -19.08
N GLU A 298 11.14 4.81 -19.02
CA GLU A 298 10.62 3.90 -20.03
C GLU A 298 9.55 2.99 -19.44
N THR A 299 8.43 2.79 -20.13
CA THR A 299 7.41 1.79 -19.78
C THR A 299 7.31 0.71 -20.84
N LYS A 300 7.12 -0.55 -20.41
CA LYS A 300 7.06 -1.69 -21.32
C LYS A 300 6.24 -2.83 -20.75
N ASN A 301 5.54 -3.57 -21.60
CA ASN A 301 4.93 -4.85 -21.25
C ASN A 301 5.98 -5.97 -21.30
N VAL A 302 5.99 -6.84 -20.29
CA VAL A 302 6.92 -7.97 -20.17
C VAL A 302 6.12 -9.24 -19.90
N THR A 303 6.32 -10.27 -20.72
CA THR A 303 5.81 -11.62 -20.47
C THR A 303 6.97 -12.51 -20.08
N VAL A 304 6.87 -13.15 -18.93
CA VAL A 304 7.84 -14.13 -18.43
C VAL A 304 7.26 -15.52 -18.66
N GLU A 305 7.89 -16.29 -19.52
CA GLU A 305 7.52 -17.66 -19.81
C GLU A 305 8.15 -18.62 -18.78
N ASP A 306 7.51 -19.77 -18.58
CA ASP A 306 8.06 -20.84 -17.73
C ASP A 306 9.20 -21.57 -18.48
N LEU A 307 10.41 -21.07 -18.32
CA LEU A 307 11.62 -21.62 -18.92
C LEU A 307 12.37 -22.60 -17.97
N GLY A 308 11.67 -23.18 -17.00
CA GLY A 308 12.27 -24.07 -16.01
C GLY A 308 13.17 -23.31 -15.01
N SER A 309 14.39 -23.76 -14.76
CA SER A 309 15.29 -23.19 -13.74
C SER A 309 15.90 -21.81 -14.08
N MET A 310 15.65 -21.26 -15.26
CA MET A 310 16.07 -19.90 -15.64
C MET A 310 14.97 -18.89 -15.34
N SER A 311 14.94 -18.36 -14.13
CA SER A 311 14.03 -17.27 -13.77
C SER A 311 14.53 -15.96 -14.42
N TYR A 312 13.72 -15.38 -15.30
CA TYR A 312 13.98 -14.05 -15.86
C TYR A 312 13.91 -13.03 -14.71
N ASP A 313 15.08 -12.47 -14.32
CA ASP A 313 15.21 -11.47 -13.26
C ASP A 313 14.56 -11.87 -11.89
N GLY A 314 14.41 -13.17 -11.59
CA GLY A 314 13.75 -13.64 -10.36
C GLY A 314 12.25 -13.36 -10.31
N LEU A 315 11.63 -13.15 -11.48
CA LEU A 315 10.18 -13.05 -11.65
C LEU A 315 9.57 -14.44 -11.82
N MET A 316 8.38 -14.63 -11.25
CA MET A 316 7.57 -15.81 -11.55
C MET A 316 7.00 -15.72 -12.98
N PRO A 317 6.71 -16.85 -13.63
CA PRO A 317 6.02 -16.82 -14.92
C PRO A 317 4.73 -16.00 -14.85
N GLY A 318 4.50 -15.12 -15.83
CA GLY A 318 3.35 -14.23 -15.83
C GLY A 318 3.54 -12.98 -16.69
N ARG A 319 2.53 -12.11 -16.67
CA ARG A 319 2.54 -10.83 -17.38
C ARG A 319 2.80 -9.69 -16.41
N TYR A 320 3.69 -8.79 -16.79
CA TYR A 320 4.13 -7.68 -15.96
C TYR A 320 4.14 -6.37 -16.73
N VAL A 321 3.83 -5.29 -16.04
CA VAL A 321 4.12 -3.92 -16.48
C VAL A 321 5.48 -3.54 -15.88
N SER A 322 6.42 -3.13 -16.73
CA SER A 322 7.75 -2.69 -16.33
C SER A 322 7.88 -1.17 -16.47
N VAL A 323 8.45 -0.53 -15.45
CA VAL A 323 8.89 0.86 -15.50
C VAL A 323 10.38 0.89 -15.21
N ALA A 324 11.18 1.40 -16.14
CA ALA A 324 12.61 1.61 -15.97
C ALA A 324 12.89 3.12 -15.84
N ILE A 325 13.61 3.51 -14.79
CA ILE A 325 14.07 4.88 -14.56
C ILE A 325 15.59 4.85 -14.59
N THR A 326 16.16 5.48 -15.60
CA THR A 326 17.61 5.47 -15.89
C THR A 326 18.18 6.88 -15.77
N ASP A 327 19.21 7.06 -14.98
CA ASP A 327 20.03 8.27 -14.93
C ASP A 327 21.42 8.03 -15.52
N ASN A 328 22.07 9.09 -15.99
CA ASN A 328 23.47 9.08 -16.41
C ASN A 328 24.39 9.67 -15.31
N GLY A 329 24.05 9.45 -14.05
CA GLY A 329 24.76 9.94 -12.88
C GLY A 329 26.09 9.25 -12.60
N VAL A 330 26.56 9.39 -11.38
CA VAL A 330 27.85 8.80 -10.95
C VAL A 330 27.83 7.27 -10.85
N GLY A 331 26.64 6.67 -10.83
CA GLY A 331 26.49 5.22 -10.64
C GLY A 331 26.90 4.73 -9.26
N MET A 332 26.94 3.41 -9.10
CA MET A 332 27.28 2.74 -7.84
C MET A 332 28.21 1.56 -8.09
N SER A 333 29.14 1.33 -7.16
CA SER A 333 29.92 0.09 -7.13
C SER A 333 29.08 -1.11 -6.71
N ASP A 334 29.52 -2.33 -7.00
CA ASP A 334 28.81 -3.58 -6.63
C ASP A 334 28.54 -3.67 -5.12
N SER A 335 29.49 -3.20 -4.30
CA SER A 335 29.36 -3.19 -2.83
C SER A 335 28.27 -2.24 -2.33
N VAL A 336 28.03 -1.15 -3.03
CA VAL A 336 26.95 -0.18 -2.74
C VAL A 336 25.62 -0.69 -3.31
N SER A 337 25.63 -1.14 -4.57
CA SER A 337 24.43 -1.63 -5.26
C SER A 337 23.77 -2.80 -4.55
N SER A 338 24.56 -3.71 -3.95
CA SER A 338 24.02 -4.85 -3.19
C SER A 338 23.32 -4.47 -1.88
N ARG A 339 23.60 -3.28 -1.33
CA ARG A 339 23.08 -2.79 -0.05
C ARG A 339 22.14 -1.61 -0.16
N VAL A 340 22.04 -0.99 -1.32
CA VAL A 340 21.31 0.28 -1.50
C VAL A 340 19.79 0.15 -1.20
N MET A 341 19.26 -1.07 -1.16
CA MET A 341 17.88 -1.36 -0.73
C MET A 341 17.75 -1.62 0.78
N ASP A 342 18.87 -1.74 1.50
CA ASP A 342 18.83 -1.91 2.95
C ASP A 342 18.32 -0.63 3.60
N PRO A 343 17.41 -0.71 4.56
CA PRO A 343 16.98 0.46 5.30
C PRO A 343 18.17 1.16 5.97
N PHE A 344 18.17 2.50 5.91
CA PHE A 344 19.21 3.38 6.49
C PHE A 344 20.58 3.34 5.82
N PHE A 345 20.78 2.52 4.80
CA PHE A 345 22.01 2.55 4.05
C PHE A 345 22.08 3.82 3.19
N THR A 346 23.15 4.58 3.36
CA THR A 346 23.41 5.82 2.60
C THR A 346 24.91 5.99 2.39
N THR A 347 25.31 6.49 1.23
CA THR A 347 26.68 6.93 0.91
C THR A 347 26.83 8.44 1.02
N LYS A 348 25.76 9.18 1.36
CA LYS A 348 25.78 10.64 1.54
C LYS A 348 26.31 10.98 2.92
N ASP A 349 26.90 12.19 3.04
CA ASP A 349 27.36 12.72 4.32
C ASP A 349 26.26 12.73 5.39
N GLU A 350 26.65 12.69 6.66
CA GLU A 350 25.72 12.78 7.79
C GLU A 350 24.77 13.98 7.63
N GLY A 351 23.45 13.71 7.74
CA GLY A 351 22.39 14.71 7.59
C GLY A 351 21.97 15.03 6.15
N LYS A 352 22.60 14.46 5.11
CA LYS A 352 22.22 14.69 3.70
C LYS A 352 21.39 13.56 3.09
N GLY A 353 21.24 12.44 3.78
CA GLY A 353 20.47 11.30 3.29
C GLY A 353 19.91 10.44 4.42
N SER A 354 18.59 10.18 4.41
CA SER A 354 17.93 9.33 5.41
C SER A 354 18.20 7.82 5.21
N GLY A 355 18.70 7.40 4.04
CA GLY A 355 18.84 5.99 3.68
C GLY A 355 17.52 5.21 3.56
N LEU A 356 16.38 5.91 3.55
CA LEU A 356 15.05 5.28 3.51
C LEU A 356 14.41 5.29 2.10
N GLY A 357 14.85 6.13 1.19
CA GLY A 357 14.19 6.36 -0.09
C GLY A 357 14.04 5.09 -0.91
N LEU A 358 15.12 4.36 -1.18
CA LEU A 358 15.08 3.14 -2.01
C LEU A 358 14.52 1.93 -1.27
N SER A 359 14.69 1.82 0.04
CA SER A 359 14.04 0.77 0.83
C SER A 359 12.51 0.92 0.85
N MET A 360 11.98 2.16 0.83
CA MET A 360 10.54 2.41 0.66
C MET A 360 10.05 2.02 -0.73
N VAL A 361 10.80 2.34 -1.79
CA VAL A 361 10.50 1.89 -3.16
C VAL A 361 10.41 0.37 -3.21
N TYR A 362 11.39 -0.32 -2.64
CA TYR A 362 11.42 -1.80 -2.57
C TYR A 362 10.19 -2.34 -1.83
N GLY A 363 9.89 -1.79 -0.65
CA GLY A 363 8.72 -2.18 0.15
C GLY A 363 7.41 -2.01 -0.58
N PHE A 364 7.20 -0.86 -1.22
CA PHE A 364 6.01 -0.57 -2.03
C PHE A 364 5.84 -1.57 -3.18
N VAL A 365 6.88 -1.79 -3.98
CA VAL A 365 6.81 -2.70 -5.13
C VAL A 365 6.56 -4.14 -4.68
N LYS A 366 7.20 -4.60 -3.60
CA LYS A 366 6.96 -5.94 -3.02
C LYS A 366 5.54 -6.10 -2.48
N GLN A 367 5.02 -5.12 -1.79
CA GLN A 367 3.63 -5.13 -1.29
C GLN A 367 2.60 -5.09 -2.44
N SER A 368 2.97 -4.52 -3.59
CA SER A 368 2.17 -4.56 -4.83
C SER A 368 2.32 -5.87 -5.62
N GLY A 369 2.94 -6.90 -5.06
CA GLY A 369 3.20 -8.19 -5.72
C GLY A 369 4.30 -8.14 -6.78
N GLY A 370 5.08 -7.06 -6.83
CA GLY A 370 6.07 -6.77 -7.84
C GLY A 370 7.51 -7.13 -7.45
N THR A 371 8.44 -6.74 -8.31
CA THR A 371 9.89 -6.91 -8.08
C THR A 371 10.66 -5.68 -8.57
N VAL A 372 11.77 -5.36 -7.87
CA VAL A 372 12.70 -4.28 -8.22
C VAL A 372 14.03 -4.89 -8.67
N ARG A 373 14.61 -4.31 -9.72
CA ARG A 373 15.98 -4.60 -10.17
C ARG A 373 16.77 -3.31 -10.30
N ILE A 374 18.03 -3.40 -9.92
CA ILE A 374 18.99 -2.30 -10.03
C ILE A 374 20.12 -2.75 -10.94
N TYR A 375 20.43 -1.93 -11.92
CA TYR A 375 21.59 -2.03 -12.77
C TYR A 375 22.36 -0.73 -12.62
N SER A 376 23.58 -0.78 -12.10
CA SER A 376 24.39 0.41 -11.88
C SER A 376 25.84 0.12 -12.19
N GLU A 377 26.51 1.06 -12.83
CA GLU A 377 27.92 1.00 -13.12
C GLU A 377 28.56 2.35 -12.74
N GLU A 378 29.64 2.30 -11.98
CA GLU A 378 30.33 3.48 -11.49
C GLU A 378 30.85 4.31 -12.67
N GLY A 379 30.53 5.60 -12.67
CA GLY A 379 30.89 6.52 -13.75
C GLY A 379 29.92 6.52 -14.94
N VAL A 380 29.01 5.55 -15.09
CA VAL A 380 28.05 5.44 -16.21
C VAL A 380 26.65 5.90 -15.82
N GLY A 381 26.12 5.41 -14.70
CA GLY A 381 24.79 5.76 -14.21
C GLY A 381 24.05 4.59 -13.56
N THR A 382 22.74 4.79 -13.28
CA THR A 382 21.90 3.80 -12.62
C THR A 382 20.58 3.63 -13.37
N THR A 383 20.10 2.38 -13.47
CA THR A 383 18.77 2.01 -13.92
C THR A 383 18.05 1.28 -12.79
N LEU A 384 16.96 1.85 -12.28
CA LEU A 384 15.99 1.15 -11.46
C LEU A 384 14.86 0.64 -12.35
N ARG A 385 14.62 -0.67 -12.31
CA ARG A 385 13.51 -1.29 -13.03
C ARG A 385 12.51 -1.89 -12.05
N LEU A 386 11.28 -1.42 -12.13
CA LEU A 386 10.15 -1.86 -11.32
C LEU A 386 9.24 -2.73 -12.17
N TYR A 387 8.80 -3.86 -11.63
CA TYR A 387 7.87 -4.78 -12.30
C TYR A 387 6.61 -4.90 -11.43
N PHE A 388 5.45 -4.74 -12.04
CA PHE A 388 4.15 -4.91 -11.40
C PHE A 388 3.35 -5.97 -12.16
N PRO A 389 2.68 -6.92 -11.48
CA PRO A 389 1.78 -7.86 -12.15
C PRO A 389 0.73 -7.12 -12.99
N ALA A 390 0.52 -7.57 -14.22
CA ALA A 390 -0.53 -7.02 -15.06
C ALA A 390 -1.92 -7.41 -14.53
N ASP A 391 -2.87 -6.48 -14.63
CA ASP A 391 -4.27 -6.68 -14.25
C ASP A 391 -5.17 -6.40 -15.47
N ASP A 392 -5.96 -7.39 -15.88
CA ASP A 392 -6.83 -7.29 -17.06
C ASP A 392 -8.12 -6.51 -16.81
N SER A 393 -8.36 -6.09 -15.56
CA SER A 393 -9.54 -5.30 -15.22
C SER A 393 -9.52 -3.94 -15.93
N GLN A 394 -10.69 -3.48 -16.35
CA GLN A 394 -10.80 -2.16 -16.97
C GLN A 394 -10.50 -1.06 -15.94
N VAL A 395 -9.72 -0.08 -16.36
CA VAL A 395 -9.53 1.14 -15.58
C VAL A 395 -10.89 1.85 -15.48
N ILE A 396 -11.38 2.04 -14.28
CA ILE A 396 -12.53 2.93 -14.06
C ILE A 396 -12.01 4.35 -14.31
N HIS A 397 -12.19 4.83 -15.51
CA HIS A 397 -11.84 6.19 -15.89
C HIS A 397 -12.77 7.14 -15.17
N SER A 398 -12.29 7.80 -14.13
CA SER A 398 -12.81 9.14 -13.84
C SER A 398 -12.32 10.06 -14.97
N PRO A 399 -13.19 10.73 -15.70
CA PRO A 399 -12.79 11.55 -16.84
C PRO A 399 -11.88 12.67 -16.33
N VAL A 400 -10.61 12.65 -16.76
CA VAL A 400 -9.72 13.81 -16.67
C VAL A 400 -10.31 14.86 -17.62
N LYS A 401 -11.05 15.81 -17.09
CA LYS A 401 -11.46 16.98 -17.84
C LYS A 401 -10.25 17.90 -18.05
N GLU A 402 -10.08 18.28 -19.32
CA GLU A 402 -9.08 19.19 -19.85
C GLU A 402 -8.93 20.49 -19.04
N ARG A 403 -7.75 21.08 -19.18
CA ARG A 403 -7.33 22.39 -18.67
C ARG A 403 -8.48 23.40 -18.68
N THR A 404 -9.07 23.65 -17.54
CA THR A 404 -9.90 24.84 -17.35
C THR A 404 -8.96 26.02 -17.13
N ASN A 405 -9.06 27.03 -18.00
CA ASN A 405 -8.46 28.34 -17.77
C ASN A 405 -8.80 28.82 -16.36
N GLU A 406 -7.83 29.48 -15.73
CA GLU A 406 -7.98 30.18 -14.45
C GLU A 406 -9.14 31.18 -14.60
N ARG A 407 -10.34 30.77 -14.21
CA ARG A 407 -11.48 31.69 -14.06
C ARG A 407 -11.57 32.04 -12.59
N ASN A 408 -11.46 33.33 -12.28
CA ASN A 408 -11.77 33.85 -10.97
C ASN A 408 -13.21 33.46 -10.60
N GLY A 409 -13.38 32.89 -9.42
CA GLY A 409 -14.70 32.53 -8.89
C GLY A 409 -15.44 33.76 -8.37
N THR A 410 -16.75 33.66 -8.25
CA THR A 410 -17.61 34.65 -7.56
C THR A 410 -18.49 33.98 -6.52
N GLU A 411 -18.35 32.66 -6.41
CA GLU A 411 -19.18 31.81 -5.58
C GLU A 411 -18.83 31.96 -4.10
N ARG A 412 -19.81 31.67 -3.25
CA ARG A 412 -19.64 31.70 -1.79
C ARG A 412 -19.21 30.36 -1.25
N VAL A 413 -18.10 30.36 -0.51
CA VAL A 413 -17.48 29.17 0.07
C VAL A 413 -17.57 29.26 1.60
N LEU A 414 -18.09 28.23 2.25
CA LEU A 414 -18.00 28.08 3.70
C LEU A 414 -16.79 27.21 4.04
N VAL A 415 -15.77 27.81 4.66
CA VAL A 415 -14.57 27.12 5.15
C VAL A 415 -14.80 26.67 6.58
N VAL A 416 -14.63 25.37 6.85
CA VAL A 416 -14.82 24.79 8.19
C VAL A 416 -13.52 24.11 8.63
N GLU A 417 -12.88 24.70 9.62
CA GLU A 417 -11.55 24.29 10.10
C GLU A 417 -11.46 24.67 11.59
N ASP A 418 -11.02 23.75 12.43
CA ASP A 418 -10.93 23.97 13.89
C ASP A 418 -9.74 24.85 14.31
N ARG A 419 -8.75 24.98 13.42
CA ARG A 419 -7.58 25.84 13.62
C ARG A 419 -7.77 27.18 12.92
N PRO A 420 -7.86 28.29 13.69
CA PRO A 420 -8.12 29.63 13.12
C PRO A 420 -7.07 30.10 12.11
N ASP A 421 -5.80 29.78 12.35
CA ASP A 421 -4.66 30.13 11.48
C ASP A 421 -4.76 29.42 10.11
N VAL A 422 -5.19 28.15 10.09
CA VAL A 422 -5.38 27.36 8.86
C VAL A 422 -6.65 27.83 8.12
N ALA A 423 -7.71 28.10 8.85
CA ALA A 423 -8.96 28.61 8.29
C ALA A 423 -8.74 29.97 7.60
N ASP A 424 -7.98 30.85 8.23
CA ASP A 424 -7.69 32.20 7.70
C ASP A 424 -6.84 32.13 6.43
N LEU A 425 -5.82 31.24 6.41
CA LEU A 425 -5.02 31.00 5.22
C LEU A 425 -5.88 30.48 4.05
N ALA A 426 -6.76 29.51 4.30
CA ALA A 426 -7.66 28.98 3.28
C ALA A 426 -8.60 30.06 2.74
N ARG A 427 -9.14 30.94 3.62
CA ARG A 427 -9.94 32.09 3.23
C ARG A 427 -9.16 33.04 2.33
N MET A 428 -7.97 33.48 2.75
CA MET A 428 -7.12 34.40 1.97
C MET A 428 -6.83 33.84 0.57
N VAL A 429 -6.48 32.56 0.49
CA VAL A 429 -6.24 31.90 -0.80
C VAL A 429 -7.49 31.94 -1.67
N LEU A 430 -8.66 31.62 -1.14
CA LEU A 430 -9.90 31.61 -1.92
C LEU A 430 -10.31 33.02 -2.36
N GLU A 431 -10.13 34.03 -1.49
CA GLU A 431 -10.39 35.44 -1.81
C GLU A 431 -9.45 35.97 -2.92
N ASP A 432 -8.17 35.58 -2.93
CA ASP A 432 -7.21 35.92 -3.99
C ASP A 432 -7.65 35.38 -5.38
N TYR A 433 -8.42 34.28 -5.41
CA TYR A 433 -9.01 33.72 -6.62
C TYR A 433 -10.46 34.21 -6.88
N GLY A 434 -10.94 35.22 -6.12
CA GLY A 434 -12.21 35.91 -6.34
C GLY A 434 -13.42 35.30 -5.64
N TYR A 435 -13.28 34.20 -4.89
CA TYR A 435 -14.36 33.61 -4.12
C TYR A 435 -14.71 34.47 -2.89
N VAL A 436 -15.97 34.38 -2.43
CA VAL A 436 -16.37 34.98 -1.15
C VAL A 436 -16.32 33.89 -0.09
N ALA A 437 -15.39 33.98 0.87
CA ALA A 437 -15.15 32.93 1.84
C ALA A 437 -15.53 33.34 3.27
N ASP A 438 -16.43 32.58 3.89
CA ASP A 438 -16.79 32.70 5.31
C ASP A 438 -16.17 31.54 6.12
N ILE A 439 -15.76 31.78 7.37
CA ILE A 439 -15.13 30.79 8.24
C ILE A 439 -16.10 30.32 9.32
N ALA A 440 -16.12 29.00 9.60
CA ALA A 440 -16.69 28.41 10.80
C ALA A 440 -15.63 27.53 11.49
N LEU A 441 -15.51 27.60 12.81
CA LEU A 441 -14.46 26.87 13.55
C LEU A 441 -14.90 25.47 14.03
N ASN A 442 -16.12 25.06 13.76
CA ASN A 442 -16.66 23.75 14.09
C ASN A 442 -17.94 23.45 13.30
N ALA A 443 -18.33 22.18 13.29
CA ALA A 443 -19.50 21.72 12.56
C ALA A 443 -20.84 22.39 12.99
N ARG A 444 -20.99 22.69 14.27
CA ARG A 444 -22.23 23.36 14.79
C ARG A 444 -22.36 24.78 14.25
N GLU A 445 -21.27 25.54 14.26
CA GLU A 445 -21.23 26.88 13.67
C GLU A 445 -21.48 26.83 12.17
N ALA A 446 -20.86 25.86 11.47
CA ALA A 446 -21.07 25.66 10.04
C ALA A 446 -22.55 25.42 9.70
N LEU A 447 -23.22 24.53 10.42
CA LEU A 447 -24.64 24.26 10.21
C LEU A 447 -25.52 25.49 10.48
N SER A 448 -25.19 26.27 11.53
CA SER A 448 -25.92 27.55 11.82
C SER A 448 -25.75 28.57 10.70
N ARG A 449 -24.54 28.68 10.10
CA ARG A 449 -24.29 29.58 8.96
C ARG A 449 -25.03 29.11 7.70
N LEU A 450 -25.06 27.80 7.43
CA LEU A 450 -25.79 27.20 6.31
C LEU A 450 -27.30 27.40 6.41
N ASP A 451 -27.86 27.48 7.63
CA ASP A 451 -29.27 27.78 7.84
C ASP A 451 -29.58 29.26 7.61
N GLY A 452 -28.60 30.17 7.80
CA GLY A 452 -28.77 31.62 7.70
C GLY A 452 -28.35 32.23 6.35
N ALA A 453 -27.61 31.50 5.51
CA ALA A 453 -27.10 32.02 4.24
C ALA A 453 -26.95 30.91 3.20
N ASP A 454 -26.90 31.31 1.93
CA ASP A 454 -26.61 30.39 0.82
C ASP A 454 -25.13 30.37 0.52
N TYR A 455 -24.60 29.13 0.36
CA TYR A 455 -23.25 28.84 -0.05
C TYR A 455 -23.28 27.87 -1.23
N ASP A 456 -22.31 28.03 -2.13
CA ASP A 456 -22.15 27.20 -3.31
C ASP A 456 -21.26 25.98 -3.00
N LEU A 457 -20.29 26.15 -2.07
CA LEU A 457 -19.35 25.12 -1.67
C LEU A 457 -19.14 25.10 -0.16
N LEU A 458 -19.14 23.90 0.41
CA LEU A 458 -18.63 23.60 1.74
C LEU A 458 -17.22 23.02 1.61
N PHE A 459 -16.22 23.74 2.13
CA PHE A 459 -14.84 23.28 2.24
C PHE A 459 -14.54 22.99 3.70
N THR A 460 -14.40 21.71 4.08
CA THR A 460 -14.34 21.32 5.49
C THR A 460 -13.21 20.35 5.77
N ASP A 461 -12.54 20.52 6.93
CA ASP A 461 -11.62 19.52 7.44
C ASP A 461 -12.37 18.20 7.74
N LEU A 462 -11.69 17.09 7.52
CA LEU A 462 -12.22 15.76 7.78
C LEU A 462 -12.31 15.49 9.29
N ILE A 463 -11.28 15.82 10.06
CA ILE A 463 -11.21 15.60 11.52
C ILE A 463 -11.37 16.93 12.25
N MET A 464 -12.48 17.05 12.96
CA MET A 464 -12.74 18.20 13.81
C MET A 464 -13.15 17.73 15.22
N PRO A 465 -12.69 18.39 16.28
CA PRO A 465 -13.12 18.07 17.63
C PRO A 465 -14.61 18.42 17.84
N GLY A 466 -15.31 17.69 18.70
CA GLY A 466 -16.69 18.03 19.07
C GLY A 466 -17.78 17.07 18.60
N GLY A 467 -17.44 15.84 18.20
CA GLY A 467 -18.37 14.73 17.99
C GLY A 467 -18.97 14.62 16.59
N MET A 468 -18.87 15.65 15.73
CA MET A 468 -19.25 15.60 14.32
C MET A 468 -18.01 15.86 13.45
N ASN A 469 -17.58 14.86 12.69
CA ASN A 469 -16.47 14.98 11.73
C ASN A 469 -16.93 15.62 10.41
N GLY A 470 -15.96 15.91 9.52
CA GLY A 470 -16.26 16.58 8.25
C GLY A 470 -17.18 15.79 7.33
N VAL A 471 -17.12 14.46 7.32
CA VAL A 471 -18.01 13.62 6.52
C VAL A 471 -19.45 13.69 7.06
N MET A 472 -19.60 13.60 8.37
CA MET A 472 -20.93 13.74 9.01
C MET A 472 -21.51 15.13 8.75
N LEU A 473 -20.68 16.17 8.84
CA LEU A 473 -21.09 17.54 8.49
C LEU A 473 -21.50 17.64 7.03
N ALA A 474 -20.73 17.09 6.11
CA ALA A 474 -21.01 17.09 4.68
C ALA A 474 -22.35 16.42 4.34
N ARG A 475 -22.61 15.25 4.94
CA ARG A 475 -23.90 14.54 4.77
C ARG A 475 -25.08 15.34 5.32
N GLU A 476 -24.94 15.90 6.51
CA GLU A 476 -26.01 16.72 7.12
C GLU A 476 -26.22 18.02 6.32
N ALA A 477 -25.16 18.65 5.83
CA ALA A 477 -25.24 19.82 4.98
C ALA A 477 -25.96 19.54 3.65
N ARG A 478 -25.63 18.42 2.97
CA ARG A 478 -26.35 17.99 1.75
C ARG A 478 -27.81 17.59 2.02
N ARG A 479 -28.10 17.01 3.18
CA ARG A 479 -29.48 16.72 3.56
C ARG A 479 -30.33 18.00 3.67
N ARG A 480 -29.74 19.12 4.15
CA ARG A 480 -30.40 20.42 4.24
C ARG A 480 -30.42 21.17 2.91
N LYS A 481 -29.32 21.11 2.16
CA LYS A 481 -29.14 21.79 0.87
C LYS A 481 -28.57 20.78 -0.16
N PRO A 482 -29.44 20.09 -0.91
CA PRO A 482 -29.01 18.99 -1.83
C PRO A 482 -28.05 19.43 -2.94
N ASP A 483 -28.10 20.69 -3.35
CA ASP A 483 -27.25 21.25 -4.41
C ASP A 483 -25.88 21.73 -3.91
N LEU A 484 -25.65 21.74 -2.59
CA LEU A 484 -24.41 22.20 -1.99
C LEU A 484 -23.24 21.28 -2.42
N LYS A 485 -22.24 21.88 -3.05
CA LYS A 485 -21.00 21.19 -3.37
C LYS A 485 -20.18 21.00 -2.11
N VAL A 486 -19.41 19.92 -2.05
CA VAL A 486 -18.57 19.60 -0.88
C VAL A 486 -17.18 19.23 -1.33
N LEU A 487 -16.18 19.85 -0.72
CA LEU A 487 -14.77 19.49 -0.81
C LEU A 487 -14.24 19.24 0.60
N LEU A 488 -13.75 18.03 0.84
CA LEU A 488 -13.12 17.68 2.11
C LEU A 488 -11.63 17.98 2.04
N THR A 489 -11.05 18.41 3.15
CA THR A 489 -9.59 18.48 3.30
C THR A 489 -9.14 17.55 4.41
N THR A 490 -7.96 16.95 4.24
CA THR A 490 -7.45 15.93 5.16
C THR A 490 -5.95 16.05 5.32
N GLY A 491 -5.44 15.82 6.54
CA GLY A 491 -4.04 15.58 6.77
C GLY A 491 -3.63 14.20 6.24
N TYR A 492 -2.37 14.04 5.87
CA TYR A 492 -1.81 12.79 5.32
C TYR A 492 -2.11 11.54 6.18
N ALA A 493 -2.32 11.73 7.48
CA ALA A 493 -2.57 10.66 8.43
C ALA A 493 -3.98 10.07 8.34
N GLU A 494 -4.92 10.78 7.79
CA GLU A 494 -6.36 10.58 7.94
C GLU A 494 -7.02 9.98 6.70
N SER A 495 -6.38 10.11 5.54
CA SER A 495 -6.93 9.72 4.25
C SER A 495 -7.26 8.21 4.11
N SER A 496 -6.68 7.36 4.96
CA SER A 496 -6.84 5.90 4.87
C SER A 496 -7.87 5.32 5.85
N LEU A 497 -8.11 5.96 7.00
CA LEU A 497 -8.97 5.39 8.06
C LEU A 497 -10.46 5.64 7.82
N GLU A 498 -10.82 6.73 7.14
CA GLU A 498 -12.23 7.12 7.00
C GLU A 498 -12.81 6.86 5.61
N ARG A 499 -11.99 6.52 4.60
CA ARG A 499 -12.50 6.12 3.27
C ARG A 499 -13.22 4.77 3.28
N THR A 500 -12.89 3.87 4.21
CA THR A 500 -13.47 2.52 4.27
C THR A 500 -14.81 2.52 5.02
N ASP A 501 -14.96 3.34 6.07
CA ASP A 501 -16.16 3.36 6.91
C ASP A 501 -17.17 4.46 6.53
N ALA A 502 -16.79 5.44 5.70
CA ALA A 502 -17.56 6.63 5.44
C ALA A 502 -17.87 6.91 3.95
N GLY A 503 -17.81 5.93 3.05
CA GLY A 503 -18.20 6.14 1.64
C GLY A 503 -17.24 7.06 0.89
N GLY A 504 -15.95 6.76 0.88
CA GLY A 504 -14.87 7.57 0.27
C GLY A 504 -14.92 7.80 -1.24
N SER A 505 -16.02 7.43 -1.90
CA SER A 505 -16.39 7.84 -3.27
C SER A 505 -17.43 8.96 -3.30
N GLU A 506 -17.98 9.35 -2.14
CA GLU A 506 -19.14 10.27 -2.05
C GLU A 506 -18.73 11.74 -2.21
N PHE A 507 -17.55 12.14 -1.74
CA PHE A 507 -17.07 13.52 -1.75
C PHE A 507 -15.67 13.64 -2.35
N ASP A 508 -15.42 14.79 -2.99
CA ASP A 508 -14.07 15.18 -3.43
C ASP A 508 -13.20 15.54 -2.23
N VAL A 509 -11.90 15.19 -2.32
CA VAL A 509 -10.92 15.40 -1.23
C VAL A 509 -9.68 16.11 -1.77
N ILE A 510 -9.08 17.00 -0.95
CA ILE A 510 -7.75 17.59 -1.15
C ILE A 510 -6.88 17.34 0.08
N SER A 511 -5.62 16.96 -0.13
CA SER A 511 -4.68 16.65 0.97
C SER A 511 -3.92 17.89 1.44
N LYS A 512 -3.74 18.04 2.77
CA LYS A 512 -2.83 19.04 3.38
C LYS A 512 -1.38 18.49 3.39
N PRO A 513 -0.37 19.34 3.14
CA PRO A 513 -0.45 20.73 2.71
C PRO A 513 -0.79 20.86 1.21
N TYR A 514 -1.65 21.78 0.87
CA TYR A 514 -2.00 22.10 -0.51
C TYR A 514 -1.40 23.47 -0.91
N VAL A 515 -1.07 23.62 -2.19
CA VAL A 515 -0.63 24.93 -2.72
C VAL A 515 -1.84 25.74 -3.21
N PRO A 516 -1.76 27.10 -3.21
CA PRO A 516 -2.89 27.97 -3.61
C PRO A 516 -3.53 27.59 -4.94
N ASN A 517 -2.74 27.39 -5.98
CA ASN A 517 -3.23 27.01 -7.31
C ASN A 517 -3.96 25.64 -7.33
N GLU A 518 -3.53 24.70 -6.49
CA GLU A 518 -4.15 23.38 -6.39
C GLU A 518 -5.54 23.49 -5.73
N LEU A 519 -5.63 24.25 -4.62
CA LEU A 519 -6.91 24.50 -3.96
C LEU A 519 -7.90 25.18 -4.91
N ALA A 520 -7.49 26.28 -5.57
CA ALA A 520 -8.36 27.01 -6.49
C ALA A 520 -8.83 26.13 -7.66
N ARG A 521 -7.94 25.34 -8.25
CA ARG A 521 -8.28 24.39 -9.31
C ARG A 521 -9.26 23.31 -8.83
N LYS A 522 -9.03 22.75 -7.64
CA LYS A 522 -9.89 21.70 -7.09
C LYS A 522 -11.28 22.26 -6.72
N VAL A 523 -11.34 23.44 -6.13
CA VAL A 523 -12.59 24.16 -5.86
C VAL A 523 -13.37 24.39 -7.15
N ARG A 524 -12.74 24.90 -8.21
CA ARG A 524 -13.40 25.11 -9.51
C ARG A 524 -13.90 23.80 -10.10
N GLN A 525 -13.11 22.73 -10.03
CA GLN A 525 -13.49 21.40 -10.52
C GLN A 525 -14.75 20.88 -9.80
N VAL A 526 -14.85 21.07 -8.48
CA VAL A 526 -15.99 20.62 -7.69
C VAL A 526 -17.25 21.46 -7.98
N ILE A 527 -17.10 22.77 -8.11
CA ILE A 527 -18.22 23.67 -8.41
C ILE A 527 -18.78 23.40 -9.81
N ASP A 528 -17.93 23.24 -10.83
CA ASP A 528 -18.32 22.98 -12.23
C ASP A 528 -18.72 21.52 -12.50
N GLY A 529 -18.39 20.62 -11.59
CA GLY A 529 -18.70 19.20 -11.70
C GLY A 529 -20.19 18.88 -11.48
N PRO A 530 -20.66 17.67 -11.93
CA PRO A 530 -22.01 17.24 -11.59
C PRO A 530 -22.15 17.12 -10.07
N THR A 531 -23.28 17.52 -9.52
CA THR A 531 -23.68 17.16 -8.16
C THR A 531 -23.73 15.65 -8.11
N GLY A 532 -22.87 15.01 -7.30
CA GLY A 532 -22.81 13.56 -7.17
C GLY A 532 -24.21 13.02 -6.90
N VAL A 533 -24.75 12.31 -7.86
CA VAL A 533 -26.02 11.59 -7.73
C VAL A 533 -25.70 10.21 -7.20
N GLY A 534 -26.43 9.82 -6.18
CA GLY A 534 -26.44 8.67 -5.34
C GLY A 534 -26.13 7.28 -5.86
#